data_16bb9338133b966ce5cb674c4d3e9a86
#
_entry.id   16bb9338133b966ce5cb674c4d3e9a86
#
_cell.length_a   1.000
_cell.length_b   1.000
_cell.length_c   1.000
_cell.angle_alpha   90.00
_cell.angle_beta   90.00
_cell.angle_gamma   90.00
#
_symmetry.space_group_name_H-M   'P 1'
#
loop_
_entity.id
_entity.type
_entity.pdbx_description
1 polymer ?
#
loop_
_entity_poly.entity_id
_entity_poly.type
_entity_poly.pdbx_seq_one_letter_code
_entity_poly.pdbx_strand_id
1 'polypeptide(L)'
;MNMEINPSEYKVLIVDDVISNVLLLKVLLTNEKFNIVTAGNGTQALEQVKKEKPDLVLLDVMMPDISGFEVAQQMKADPEMAEIPIIFLTALNSTADIVKGFQVGGNDFISKPFNKEELIIRVTHQISLVAAKRIIVAQTEELRKTIMGRDKLYSVIAHDLRSPMGSIKMVLNMLILNLPSETIGDEMYELLTMANQTTEDVFSLLDNLLKWTKSQIGKLKVVYQDINMVEVVEGVSEIFTMVASLKNIKIVQDVPVENVAVRADIDMIKTVIRNLISNAIKFSNEGSEVVVSLAEEDGMAIVSVKDS
;
A
#
# COMPACT_ATOMS: atom_id res chain seq x y z
N MET A 1 -2.06 -12.64 24.53
CA MET A 1 -3.24 -11.79 24.75
C MET A 1 -4.43 -12.59 24.23
N ASN A 2 -5.20 -13.25 25.11
CA ASN A 2 -6.38 -13.98 24.67
C ASN A 2 -7.43 -12.96 24.26
N MET A 3 -7.81 -12.99 22.99
CA MET A 3 -8.91 -12.16 22.48
C MET A 3 -10.19 -12.71 23.11
N GLU A 4 -10.83 -11.95 23.99
CA GLU A 4 -12.16 -12.33 24.49
C GLU A 4 -13.15 -12.17 23.33
N ILE A 5 -13.59 -13.32 22.81
CA ILE A 5 -14.59 -13.40 21.78
C ILE A 5 -15.94 -13.46 22.47
N ASN A 6 -16.88 -12.61 22.02
CA ASN A 6 -18.27 -12.77 22.42
C ASN A 6 -18.96 -13.75 21.46
N PRO A 7 -19.22 -15.01 21.85
CA PRO A 7 -19.77 -16.01 20.94
C PRO A 7 -21.14 -15.65 20.36
N SER A 8 -21.92 -14.80 21.05
CA SER A 8 -23.26 -14.38 20.59
C SER A 8 -23.23 -13.51 19.32
N GLU A 9 -22.07 -12.99 18.95
CA GLU A 9 -21.90 -12.21 17.72
C GLU A 9 -21.64 -13.09 16.47
N TYR A 10 -21.40 -14.41 16.69
CA TYR A 10 -21.04 -15.34 15.62
C TYR A 10 -22.13 -16.37 15.37
N LYS A 11 -22.39 -16.58 14.10
CA LYS A 11 -23.41 -17.50 13.61
C LYS A 11 -22.77 -18.80 13.10
N VAL A 12 -23.17 -19.93 13.65
CA VAL A 12 -22.68 -21.27 13.23
C VAL A 12 -23.82 -22.01 12.53
N LEU A 13 -23.61 -22.43 11.30
CA LEU A 13 -24.51 -23.31 10.57
C LEU A 13 -24.14 -24.78 10.84
N ILE A 14 -25.08 -25.56 11.29
CA ILE A 14 -24.95 -27.02 11.49
C ILE A 14 -25.71 -27.72 10.36
N VAL A 15 -25.00 -28.59 9.64
CA VAL A 15 -25.53 -29.35 8.51
C VAL A 15 -25.32 -30.85 8.79
N ASP A 16 -26.37 -31.57 9.01
CA ASP A 16 -26.33 -33.03 9.22
C ASP A 16 -27.76 -33.60 8.90
N ASP A 17 -27.85 -34.70 8.20
CA ASP A 17 -29.14 -35.34 7.86
C ASP A 17 -29.77 -36.10 9.03
N VAL A 18 -28.98 -36.41 10.05
CA VAL A 18 -29.43 -37.07 11.28
C VAL A 18 -29.88 -36.05 12.30
N ILE A 19 -31.18 -35.91 12.53
CA ILE A 19 -31.79 -34.93 13.43
C ILE A 19 -31.20 -34.96 14.87
N SER A 20 -30.88 -36.16 15.38
CA SER A 20 -30.27 -36.26 16.71
C SER A 20 -28.87 -35.62 16.81
N ASN A 21 -28.08 -35.65 15.74
CA ASN A 21 -26.80 -34.99 15.65
C ASN A 21 -26.99 -33.46 15.67
N VAL A 22 -27.90 -32.97 14.82
CA VAL A 22 -28.24 -31.53 14.77
C VAL A 22 -28.67 -31.02 16.15
N LEU A 23 -29.57 -31.75 16.84
CA LEU A 23 -30.05 -31.36 18.16
C LEU A 23 -28.93 -31.36 19.21
N LEU A 24 -28.08 -32.38 19.20
CA LEU A 24 -26.94 -32.46 20.13
C LEU A 24 -25.98 -31.29 19.93
N LEU A 25 -25.53 -31.05 18.69
CA LEU A 25 -24.62 -29.96 18.35
C LEU A 25 -25.23 -28.59 18.68
N LYS A 26 -26.53 -28.41 18.36
CA LYS A 26 -27.27 -27.20 18.69
C LYS A 26 -27.28 -26.94 20.20
N VAL A 27 -27.59 -27.93 21.02
CA VAL A 27 -27.60 -27.77 22.47
C VAL A 27 -26.19 -27.42 22.99
N LEU A 28 -25.15 -28.13 22.54
CA LEU A 28 -23.79 -27.90 22.98
C LEU A 28 -23.31 -26.46 22.65
N LEU A 29 -23.54 -26.00 21.42
CA LEU A 29 -23.06 -24.68 20.98
C LEU A 29 -23.95 -23.53 21.47
N THR A 30 -25.26 -23.76 21.68
CA THR A 30 -26.11 -22.74 22.30
C THR A 30 -25.74 -22.52 23.76
N ASN A 31 -25.33 -23.56 24.49
CA ASN A 31 -24.82 -23.43 25.86
C ASN A 31 -23.54 -22.55 25.93
N GLU A 32 -22.74 -22.57 24.86
CA GLU A 32 -21.57 -21.69 24.67
C GLU A 32 -21.93 -20.32 24.08
N LYS A 33 -23.24 -20.01 23.97
CA LYS A 33 -23.82 -18.75 23.51
C LYS A 33 -23.63 -18.44 22.02
N PHE A 34 -23.33 -19.40 21.16
CA PHE A 34 -23.30 -19.19 19.72
C PHE A 34 -24.70 -19.07 19.13
N ASN A 35 -24.85 -18.27 18.06
CA ASN A 35 -26.07 -18.22 17.27
C ASN A 35 -26.10 -19.39 16.29
N ILE A 36 -27.13 -20.25 16.36
CA ILE A 36 -27.19 -21.48 15.61
C ILE A 36 -28.25 -21.43 14.53
N VAL A 37 -27.82 -21.75 13.32
CA VAL A 37 -28.68 -22.06 12.15
C VAL A 37 -28.50 -23.54 11.82
N THR A 38 -29.54 -24.19 11.28
CA THR A 38 -29.48 -25.61 10.97
C THR A 38 -29.97 -25.88 9.54
N ALA A 39 -29.42 -26.90 8.91
CA ALA A 39 -29.89 -27.48 7.64
C ALA A 39 -29.83 -28.99 7.72
N GLY A 40 -30.80 -29.66 7.13
CA GLY A 40 -30.95 -31.14 7.16
C GLY A 40 -30.35 -31.84 5.95
N ASN A 41 -29.81 -31.13 4.97
CA ASN A 41 -29.17 -31.68 3.78
C ASN A 41 -28.31 -30.64 3.08
N GLY A 42 -27.55 -31.04 2.08
CA GLY A 42 -26.60 -30.18 1.39
C GLY A 42 -27.23 -29.08 0.56
N THR A 43 -28.36 -29.33 -0.08
CA THR A 43 -29.11 -28.30 -0.83
C THR A 43 -29.56 -27.17 0.09
N GLN A 44 -30.19 -27.52 1.22
CA GLN A 44 -30.59 -26.55 2.24
C GLN A 44 -29.37 -25.82 2.82
N ALA A 45 -28.24 -26.49 2.98
CA ALA A 45 -27.02 -25.88 3.48
C ALA A 45 -26.60 -24.71 2.58
N LEU A 46 -26.54 -24.90 1.27
CA LEU A 46 -26.18 -23.85 0.31
C LEU A 46 -27.15 -22.66 0.34
N GLU A 47 -28.47 -22.94 0.47
CA GLU A 47 -29.46 -21.87 0.63
C GLU A 47 -29.27 -21.10 1.93
N GLN A 48 -29.05 -21.81 3.04
CA GLN A 48 -28.85 -21.18 4.35
C GLN A 48 -27.55 -20.38 4.38
N VAL A 49 -26.46 -20.85 3.78
CA VAL A 49 -25.21 -20.10 3.69
C VAL A 49 -25.42 -18.76 2.99
N LYS A 50 -26.11 -18.75 1.86
CA LYS A 50 -26.42 -17.51 1.10
C LYS A 50 -27.30 -16.54 1.89
N LYS A 51 -28.35 -17.07 2.53
CA LYS A 51 -29.33 -16.28 3.26
C LYS A 51 -28.77 -15.72 4.57
N GLU A 52 -28.17 -16.59 5.36
CA GLU A 52 -27.83 -16.30 6.75
C GLU A 52 -26.39 -15.80 6.94
N LYS A 53 -25.51 -16.01 5.94
CA LYS A 53 -24.09 -15.65 5.92
C LYS A 53 -23.37 -16.05 7.24
N PRO A 54 -23.34 -17.37 7.56
CA PRO A 54 -22.76 -17.84 8.81
C PRO A 54 -21.24 -17.56 8.88
N ASP A 55 -20.71 -17.51 10.08
CA ASP A 55 -19.30 -17.32 10.37
C ASP A 55 -18.49 -18.62 10.36
N LEU A 56 -19.21 -19.75 10.47
CA LEU A 56 -18.64 -21.10 10.46
C LEU A 56 -19.70 -22.08 10.02
N VAL A 57 -19.32 -23.09 9.24
CA VAL A 57 -20.19 -24.21 8.86
C VAL A 57 -19.63 -25.51 9.47
N LEU A 58 -20.44 -26.22 10.25
CA LEU A 58 -20.22 -27.59 10.63
C LEU A 58 -20.98 -28.48 9.63
N LEU A 59 -20.27 -29.26 8.84
CA LEU A 59 -20.81 -29.91 7.65
C LEU A 59 -20.59 -31.42 7.70
N ASP A 60 -21.67 -32.19 7.76
CA ASP A 60 -21.57 -33.63 7.59
C ASP A 60 -21.07 -34.00 6.21
N VAL A 61 -20.16 -34.96 6.15
CA VAL A 61 -19.62 -35.48 4.89
C VAL A 61 -20.62 -36.36 4.15
N MET A 62 -21.35 -37.20 4.90
CA MET A 62 -22.24 -38.24 4.35
C MET A 62 -23.70 -37.80 4.43
N MET A 63 -24.21 -37.26 3.34
CA MET A 63 -25.62 -36.86 3.22
C MET A 63 -26.25 -37.46 1.98
N PRO A 64 -27.59 -37.68 1.97
CA PRO A 64 -28.28 -38.47 0.91
C PRO A 64 -28.47 -37.73 -0.43
N ASP A 65 -28.42 -36.37 -0.43
CA ASP A 65 -28.62 -35.56 -1.65
C ASP A 65 -27.30 -35.23 -2.33
N ILE A 66 -26.56 -34.28 -1.79
CA ILE A 66 -25.19 -33.91 -2.18
C ILE A 66 -24.26 -34.08 -0.99
N SER A 67 -23.09 -34.64 -1.22
CA SER A 67 -22.11 -34.88 -0.17
C SER A 67 -21.58 -33.57 0.41
N GLY A 68 -21.13 -33.59 1.67
CA GLY A 68 -20.50 -32.41 2.29
C GLY A 68 -19.26 -31.92 1.52
N PHE A 69 -18.53 -32.80 0.85
CA PHE A 69 -17.42 -32.40 -0.02
C PHE A 69 -17.88 -31.58 -1.23
N GLU A 70 -19.00 -31.96 -1.85
CA GLU A 70 -19.58 -31.23 -2.99
C GLU A 70 -20.14 -29.88 -2.53
N VAL A 71 -20.79 -29.84 -1.35
CA VAL A 71 -21.22 -28.56 -0.74
C VAL A 71 -20.02 -27.63 -0.52
N ALA A 72 -18.94 -28.15 0.08
CA ALA A 72 -17.72 -27.37 0.31
C ALA A 72 -17.12 -26.86 -1.00
N GLN A 73 -17.06 -27.69 -2.04
CA GLN A 73 -16.56 -27.32 -3.36
C GLN A 73 -17.37 -26.16 -3.97
N GLN A 74 -18.70 -26.24 -3.89
CA GLN A 74 -19.58 -25.17 -4.36
C GLN A 74 -19.43 -23.89 -3.55
N MET A 75 -19.31 -23.98 -2.23
CA MET A 75 -19.06 -22.83 -1.37
C MET A 75 -17.72 -22.16 -1.73
N LYS A 76 -16.66 -22.94 -1.95
CA LYS A 76 -15.32 -22.40 -2.25
C LYS A 76 -15.20 -21.86 -3.69
N ALA A 77 -16.07 -22.27 -4.59
CA ALA A 77 -16.16 -21.74 -5.94
C ALA A 77 -16.90 -20.37 -6.01
N ASP A 78 -17.73 -20.05 -5.02
CA ASP A 78 -18.51 -18.81 -4.97
C ASP A 78 -17.75 -17.75 -4.11
N PRO A 79 -17.32 -16.61 -4.70
CA PRO A 79 -16.59 -15.58 -3.97
C PRO A 79 -17.27 -15.05 -2.70
N GLU A 80 -18.62 -15.07 -2.65
CA GLU A 80 -19.37 -14.61 -1.48
C GLU A 80 -19.30 -15.60 -0.30
N MET A 81 -19.05 -16.88 -0.57
CA MET A 81 -19.02 -17.96 0.41
C MET A 81 -17.63 -18.55 0.64
N ALA A 82 -16.69 -18.31 -0.27
CA ALA A 82 -15.36 -18.93 -0.28
C ALA A 82 -14.57 -18.74 1.01
N GLU A 83 -14.77 -17.62 1.68
CA GLU A 83 -14.04 -17.24 2.89
C GLU A 83 -14.63 -17.83 4.17
N ILE A 84 -15.85 -18.43 4.12
CA ILE A 84 -16.50 -19.04 5.30
C ILE A 84 -15.77 -20.35 5.64
N PRO A 85 -15.24 -20.50 6.87
CA PRO A 85 -14.59 -21.73 7.26
C PRO A 85 -15.57 -22.89 7.39
N ILE A 86 -15.08 -24.09 7.08
CA ILE A 86 -15.84 -25.33 7.12
C ILE A 86 -15.11 -26.33 8.03
N ILE A 87 -15.82 -26.85 9.04
CA ILE A 87 -15.38 -28.00 9.82
C ILE A 87 -16.22 -29.20 9.37
N PHE A 88 -15.58 -30.23 8.84
CA PHE A 88 -16.26 -31.45 8.48
C PHE A 88 -16.60 -32.31 9.70
N LEU A 89 -17.83 -32.83 9.73
CA LEU A 89 -18.28 -33.82 10.70
C LEU A 89 -18.20 -35.20 9.99
N THR A 90 -17.42 -36.12 10.51
CA THR A 90 -17.15 -37.35 9.76
C THR A 90 -17.06 -38.58 10.66
N ALA A 91 -17.60 -39.69 10.19
CA ALA A 91 -17.32 -41.02 10.69
C ALA A 91 -16.12 -41.67 9.95
N LEU A 92 -15.60 -40.99 8.91
CA LEU A 92 -14.50 -41.50 8.10
C LEU A 92 -13.17 -41.28 8.83
N ASN A 93 -12.46 -42.35 9.09
CA ASN A 93 -11.16 -42.32 9.77
C ASN A 93 -9.99 -42.57 8.78
N SER A 94 -10.26 -42.59 7.46
CA SER A 94 -9.20 -42.85 6.50
C SER A 94 -8.40 -41.56 6.22
N THR A 95 -7.09 -41.69 6.13
CA THR A 95 -6.19 -40.58 5.76
C THR A 95 -6.59 -39.97 4.41
N ALA A 96 -7.11 -40.77 3.47
CA ALA A 96 -7.56 -40.33 2.15
C ALA A 96 -8.74 -39.34 2.22
N ASP A 97 -9.71 -39.59 3.10
CA ASP A 97 -10.87 -38.71 3.26
C ASP A 97 -10.50 -37.39 3.91
N ILE A 98 -9.60 -37.41 4.88
CA ILE A 98 -9.06 -36.21 5.52
C ILE A 98 -8.32 -35.35 4.47
N VAL A 99 -7.44 -35.95 3.66
CA VAL A 99 -6.70 -35.24 2.61
C VAL A 99 -7.68 -34.64 1.59
N LYS A 100 -8.69 -35.42 1.15
CA LYS A 100 -9.72 -34.94 0.23
C LYS A 100 -10.47 -33.73 0.80
N GLY A 101 -10.85 -33.76 2.06
CA GLY A 101 -11.58 -32.65 2.66
C GLY A 101 -10.77 -31.36 2.74
N PHE A 102 -9.46 -31.42 3.04
CA PHE A 102 -8.60 -30.24 2.95
C PHE A 102 -8.45 -29.75 1.51
N GLN A 103 -8.34 -30.66 0.52
CA GLN A 103 -8.25 -30.29 -0.89
C GLN A 103 -9.49 -29.56 -1.41
N VAL A 104 -10.69 -29.89 -0.93
CA VAL A 104 -11.93 -29.19 -1.28
C VAL A 104 -12.18 -27.92 -0.46
N GLY A 105 -11.22 -27.52 0.40
CA GLY A 105 -11.25 -26.27 1.14
C GLY A 105 -11.81 -26.35 2.56
N GLY A 106 -11.92 -27.54 3.15
CA GLY A 106 -12.21 -27.69 4.58
C GLY A 106 -11.09 -27.14 5.45
N ASN A 107 -11.44 -26.58 6.58
CA ASN A 107 -10.51 -25.95 7.52
C ASN A 107 -10.15 -26.87 8.69
N ASP A 108 -11.05 -27.79 9.05
CA ASP A 108 -10.83 -28.75 10.15
C ASP A 108 -11.81 -29.93 10.06
N PHE A 109 -11.66 -30.92 10.97
CA PHE A 109 -12.49 -32.11 11.07
C PHE A 109 -12.85 -32.42 12.52
N ILE A 110 -14.06 -32.96 12.72
CA ILE A 110 -14.51 -33.50 13.99
C ILE A 110 -15.05 -34.91 13.73
N SER A 111 -14.51 -35.89 14.45
CA SER A 111 -14.94 -37.28 14.34
C SER A 111 -16.26 -37.54 15.05
N LYS A 112 -17.12 -38.39 14.46
CA LYS A 112 -18.30 -38.96 15.13
C LYS A 112 -17.88 -40.27 15.85
N PRO A 113 -18.31 -40.54 17.11
CA PRO A 113 -19.22 -39.74 17.94
C PRO A 113 -18.56 -38.48 18.50
N PHE A 114 -19.34 -37.40 18.63
CA PHE A 114 -18.81 -36.09 19.05
C PHE A 114 -18.31 -36.06 20.47
N ASN A 115 -17.08 -35.65 20.68
CA ASN A 115 -16.57 -35.24 21.99
C ASN A 115 -16.89 -33.76 22.20
N LYS A 116 -17.51 -33.43 23.35
CA LYS A 116 -17.92 -32.04 23.67
C LYS A 116 -16.74 -31.09 23.72
N GLU A 117 -15.67 -31.47 24.44
CA GLU A 117 -14.52 -30.59 24.60
C GLU A 117 -13.80 -30.35 23.29
N GLU A 118 -13.63 -31.38 22.44
CA GLU A 118 -13.02 -31.26 21.13
C GLU A 118 -13.85 -30.35 20.22
N LEU A 119 -15.17 -30.53 20.15
CA LEU A 119 -16.07 -29.70 19.38
C LEU A 119 -15.92 -28.22 19.74
N ILE A 120 -16.01 -27.90 21.04
CA ILE A 120 -15.96 -26.52 21.51
C ILE A 120 -14.60 -25.89 21.21
N ILE A 121 -13.50 -26.62 21.46
CA ILE A 121 -12.14 -26.11 21.16
C ILE A 121 -11.98 -25.79 19.67
N ARG A 122 -12.39 -26.70 18.77
CA ARG A 122 -12.24 -26.50 17.32
C ARG A 122 -13.12 -25.38 16.80
N VAL A 123 -14.39 -25.32 17.22
CA VAL A 123 -15.31 -24.23 16.87
C VAL A 123 -14.79 -22.88 17.34
N THR A 124 -14.40 -22.80 18.63
CA THR A 124 -13.85 -21.56 19.19
C THR A 124 -12.57 -21.12 18.50
N HIS A 125 -11.69 -22.07 18.15
CA HIS A 125 -10.47 -21.77 17.42
C HIS A 125 -10.77 -21.19 16.02
N GLN A 126 -11.67 -21.80 15.24
CA GLN A 126 -12.04 -21.28 13.92
C GLN A 126 -12.71 -19.90 14.02
N ILE A 127 -13.61 -19.71 14.98
CA ILE A 127 -14.23 -18.41 15.23
C ILE A 127 -13.19 -17.35 15.65
N SER A 128 -12.16 -17.74 16.43
CA SER A 128 -11.05 -16.84 16.77
C SER A 128 -10.30 -16.35 15.53
N LEU A 129 -10.08 -17.22 14.56
CA LEU A 129 -9.44 -16.85 13.29
C LEU A 129 -10.32 -15.89 12.47
N VAL A 130 -11.64 -16.14 12.41
CA VAL A 130 -12.62 -15.23 11.77
C VAL A 130 -12.60 -13.86 12.44
N ALA A 131 -12.65 -13.83 13.78
CA ALA A 131 -12.58 -12.58 14.55
C ALA A 131 -11.30 -11.80 14.28
N ALA A 132 -10.15 -12.46 14.33
CA ALA A 132 -8.85 -11.83 14.03
C ALA A 132 -8.80 -11.25 12.61
N LYS A 133 -9.29 -12.00 11.62
CA LYS A 133 -9.36 -11.53 10.24
C LYS A 133 -10.24 -10.29 10.10
N ARG A 134 -11.42 -10.25 10.75
CA ARG A 134 -12.31 -9.08 10.74
C ARG A 134 -11.64 -7.84 11.33
N ILE A 135 -10.94 -7.99 12.45
CA ILE A 135 -10.21 -6.89 13.09
C ILE A 135 -9.12 -6.36 12.17
N ILE A 136 -8.31 -7.24 11.57
CA ILE A 136 -7.24 -6.86 10.65
C ILE A 136 -7.82 -6.08 9.46
N VAL A 137 -8.89 -6.56 8.84
CA VAL A 137 -9.54 -5.89 7.71
C VAL A 137 -10.07 -4.52 8.12
N ALA A 138 -10.76 -4.41 9.26
CA ALA A 138 -11.28 -3.14 9.76
C ALA A 138 -10.16 -2.13 10.05
N GLN A 139 -9.10 -2.54 10.73
CA GLN A 139 -7.94 -1.68 11.03
C GLN A 139 -7.20 -1.24 9.75
N THR A 140 -7.08 -2.14 8.77
CA THR A 140 -6.44 -1.82 7.49
C THR A 140 -7.23 -0.75 6.73
N GLU A 141 -8.56 -0.85 6.73
CA GLU A 141 -9.42 0.14 6.06
C GLU A 141 -9.42 1.49 6.80
N GLU A 142 -9.41 1.49 8.14
CA GLU A 142 -9.29 2.71 8.94
C GLU A 142 -7.94 3.41 8.70
N LEU A 143 -6.84 2.64 8.71
CA LEU A 143 -5.50 3.15 8.43
C LEU A 143 -5.44 3.74 7.02
N ARG A 144 -6.02 3.06 6.03
CA ARG A 144 -6.09 3.55 4.65
C ARG A 144 -6.83 4.90 4.57
N LYS A 145 -7.97 5.03 5.23
CA LYS A 145 -8.73 6.30 5.28
C LYS A 145 -7.93 7.42 5.92
N THR A 146 -7.23 7.12 7.01
CA THR A 146 -6.38 8.08 7.72
C THR A 146 -5.24 8.57 6.83
N ILE A 147 -4.54 7.66 6.13
CA ILE A 147 -3.47 7.99 5.20
C ILE A 147 -4.01 8.88 4.05
N MET A 148 -5.11 8.49 3.44
CA MET A 148 -5.73 9.27 2.36
C MET A 148 -6.17 10.67 2.81
N GLY A 149 -6.70 10.80 4.03
CA GLY A 149 -7.08 12.08 4.63
C GLY A 149 -5.88 12.99 4.86
N ARG A 150 -4.81 12.44 5.42
CA ARG A 150 -3.54 13.15 5.63
C ARG A 150 -2.94 13.66 4.32
N ASP A 151 -2.88 12.81 3.29
CA ASP A 151 -2.28 13.15 2.00
C ASP A 151 -3.10 14.22 1.26
N LYS A 152 -4.43 14.16 1.37
CA LYS A 152 -5.32 15.22 0.87
C LYS A 152 -5.06 16.55 1.58
N LEU A 153 -4.90 16.53 2.90
CA LEU A 153 -4.61 17.73 3.69
C LEU A 153 -3.29 18.37 3.26
N TYR A 154 -2.21 17.60 3.11
CA TYR A 154 -0.94 18.11 2.62
C TYR A 154 -1.04 18.72 1.23
N SER A 155 -1.82 18.10 0.33
CA SER A 155 -2.05 18.63 -1.02
C SER A 155 -2.76 19.99 -1.00
N VAL A 156 -3.77 20.16 -0.13
CA VAL A 156 -4.50 21.42 0.02
C VAL A 156 -3.59 22.50 0.60
N ILE A 157 -2.93 22.21 1.72
CA ILE A 157 -2.03 23.17 2.38
C ILE A 157 -0.93 23.65 1.41
N ALA A 158 -0.27 22.74 0.72
CA ALA A 158 0.80 23.11 -0.21
C ALA A 158 0.28 23.92 -1.42
N HIS A 159 -0.93 23.63 -1.91
CA HIS A 159 -1.58 24.44 -2.94
C HIS A 159 -1.87 25.86 -2.45
N ASP A 160 -2.49 25.97 -1.28
CA ASP A 160 -2.94 27.26 -0.74
C ASP A 160 -1.77 28.16 -0.27
N LEU A 161 -0.62 27.55 0.08
CA LEU A 161 0.61 28.28 0.38
C LEU A 161 1.38 28.70 -0.87
N ARG A 162 1.25 27.97 -2.00
CA ARG A 162 1.95 28.29 -3.24
C ARG A 162 1.56 29.67 -3.78
N SER A 163 0.28 30.04 -3.75
CA SER A 163 -0.22 31.30 -4.27
C SER A 163 0.37 32.52 -3.55
N PRO A 164 0.25 32.67 -2.21
CA PRO A 164 0.84 33.80 -1.50
C PRO A 164 2.37 33.84 -1.61
N MET A 165 3.05 32.68 -1.57
CA MET A 165 4.50 32.62 -1.75
C MET A 165 4.93 33.07 -3.15
N GLY A 166 4.17 32.74 -4.20
CA GLY A 166 4.40 33.23 -5.55
C GLY A 166 4.27 34.74 -5.65
N SER A 167 3.30 35.33 -4.95
CA SER A 167 3.13 36.78 -4.89
C SER A 167 4.30 37.47 -4.16
N ILE A 168 4.74 36.93 -3.02
CA ILE A 168 5.91 37.45 -2.28
C ILE A 168 7.16 37.41 -3.17
N LYS A 169 7.42 36.29 -3.82
CA LYS A 169 8.54 36.11 -4.77
C LYS A 169 8.50 37.17 -5.87
N MET A 170 7.32 37.40 -6.47
CA MET A 170 7.14 38.38 -7.54
C MET A 170 7.48 39.80 -7.04
N VAL A 171 7.01 40.18 -5.85
CA VAL A 171 7.29 41.49 -5.26
C VAL A 171 8.80 41.66 -4.95
N LEU A 172 9.43 40.65 -4.34
CA LEU A 172 10.88 40.69 -4.06
C LEU A 172 11.72 40.79 -5.34
N ASN A 173 11.37 40.04 -6.37
CA ASN A 173 12.04 40.14 -7.67
C ASN A 173 11.89 41.54 -8.27
N MET A 174 10.69 42.15 -8.21
CA MET A 174 10.48 43.52 -8.68
C MET A 174 11.30 44.52 -7.89
N LEU A 175 11.41 44.36 -6.57
CA LEU A 175 12.23 45.27 -5.73
C LEU A 175 13.71 45.15 -6.10
N ILE A 176 14.25 43.95 -6.24
CA ILE A 176 15.66 43.73 -6.61
C ILE A 176 15.96 44.30 -8.01
N LEU A 177 15.06 44.15 -8.96
CA LEU A 177 15.23 44.66 -10.34
C LEU A 177 15.18 46.21 -10.42
N ASN A 178 14.36 46.85 -9.58
CA ASN A 178 14.13 48.30 -9.66
C ASN A 178 14.90 49.14 -8.60
N LEU A 179 15.50 48.48 -7.60
CA LEU A 179 16.23 49.12 -6.51
C LEU A 179 17.68 48.58 -6.44
N PRO A 180 18.58 49.09 -7.29
CA PRO A 180 19.97 48.67 -7.25
C PRO A 180 20.65 49.10 -5.92
N SER A 181 21.72 48.40 -5.54
CA SER A 181 22.45 48.64 -4.28
C SER A 181 22.87 50.09 -4.10
N GLU A 182 23.21 50.81 -5.19
CA GLU A 182 23.55 52.23 -5.21
C GLU A 182 22.45 53.14 -4.67
N THR A 183 21.16 52.70 -4.80
CA THR A 183 19.99 53.47 -4.37
C THR A 183 19.59 53.22 -2.94
N ILE A 184 19.72 51.97 -2.44
CA ILE A 184 19.21 51.54 -1.12
C ILE A 184 20.33 51.16 -0.13
N GLY A 185 21.56 51.13 -0.60
CA GLY A 185 22.72 50.72 0.18
C GLY A 185 22.92 49.19 0.18
N ASP A 186 24.17 48.77 0.32
CA ASP A 186 24.55 47.37 0.18
C ASP A 186 23.88 46.48 1.22
N GLU A 187 23.75 46.91 2.47
CA GLU A 187 23.12 46.14 3.55
C GLU A 187 21.65 45.84 3.26
N MET A 188 20.89 46.82 2.75
CA MET A 188 19.48 46.64 2.41
C MET A 188 19.32 45.73 1.16
N TYR A 189 20.23 45.87 0.20
CA TYR A 189 20.23 45.00 -1.00
C TYR A 189 20.52 43.54 -0.64
N GLU A 190 21.48 43.30 0.28
CA GLU A 190 21.78 41.97 0.80
C GLU A 190 20.55 41.36 1.52
N LEU A 191 19.84 42.13 2.36
CA LEU A 191 18.63 41.69 3.04
C LEU A 191 17.51 41.31 2.03
N LEU A 192 17.31 42.12 1.00
CA LEU A 192 16.34 41.79 -0.05
C LEU A 192 16.71 40.51 -0.82
N THR A 193 17.97 40.33 -1.13
CA THR A 193 18.48 39.16 -1.82
C THR A 193 18.31 37.91 -0.94
N MET A 194 18.62 38.00 0.35
CA MET A 194 18.42 36.92 1.31
C MET A 194 16.92 36.56 1.47
N ALA A 195 16.03 37.53 1.54
CA ALA A 195 14.60 37.33 1.60
C ALA A 195 14.05 36.64 0.34
N ASN A 196 14.56 37.05 -0.84
CA ASN A 196 14.20 36.43 -2.10
C ASN A 196 14.67 34.97 -2.16
N GLN A 197 15.91 34.69 -1.77
CA GLN A 197 16.44 33.33 -1.71
C GLN A 197 15.63 32.44 -0.76
N THR A 198 15.31 32.95 0.43
CA THR A 198 14.47 32.21 1.41
C THR A 198 13.09 31.90 0.83
N THR A 199 12.50 32.86 0.07
CA THR A 199 11.20 32.66 -0.59
C THR A 199 11.27 31.58 -1.66
N GLU A 200 12.34 31.54 -2.45
CA GLU A 200 12.60 30.49 -3.45
C GLU A 200 12.74 29.11 -2.78
N ASP A 201 13.47 29.04 -1.68
CA ASP A 201 13.67 27.80 -0.95
C ASP A 201 12.32 27.25 -0.42
N VAL A 202 11.49 28.11 0.17
CA VAL A 202 10.13 27.73 0.65
C VAL A 202 9.24 27.31 -0.52
N PHE A 203 9.27 28.03 -1.64
CA PHE A 203 8.49 27.67 -2.84
C PHE A 203 8.88 26.29 -3.37
N SER A 204 10.18 26.01 -3.41
CA SER A 204 10.72 24.71 -3.83
C SER A 204 10.30 23.59 -2.88
N LEU A 205 10.31 23.82 -1.56
CA LEU A 205 9.81 22.85 -0.57
C LEU A 205 8.34 22.54 -0.76
N LEU A 206 7.50 23.55 -0.99
CA LEU A 206 6.06 23.35 -1.27
C LEU A 206 5.83 22.55 -2.56
N ASP A 207 6.60 22.83 -3.60
CA ASP A 207 6.50 22.09 -4.87
C ASP A 207 6.89 20.63 -4.71
N ASN A 208 7.97 20.37 -3.98
CA ASN A 208 8.42 19.02 -3.65
C ASN A 208 7.37 18.26 -2.79
N LEU A 209 6.77 18.93 -1.80
CA LEU A 209 5.71 18.34 -0.98
C LEU A 209 4.48 17.97 -1.81
N LEU A 210 4.07 18.82 -2.76
CA LEU A 210 2.97 18.53 -3.68
C LEU A 210 3.27 17.37 -4.62
N LYS A 211 4.50 17.28 -5.15
CA LYS A 211 4.93 16.16 -6.00
C LYS A 211 4.94 14.86 -5.20
N TRP A 212 5.45 14.91 -3.97
CA TRP A 212 5.49 13.76 -3.08
C TRP A 212 4.08 13.26 -2.72
N THR A 213 3.15 14.16 -2.35
CA THR A 213 1.76 13.77 -2.04
C THR A 213 1.04 13.18 -3.25
N LYS A 214 1.25 13.71 -4.46
CA LYS A 214 0.70 13.14 -5.70
C LYS A 214 1.25 11.74 -5.98
N SER A 215 2.53 11.50 -5.67
CA SER A 215 3.16 10.19 -5.81
C SER A 215 2.54 9.17 -4.87
N GLN A 216 2.32 9.51 -3.60
CA GLN A 216 1.73 8.62 -2.58
C GLN A 216 0.28 8.19 -2.91
N ILE A 217 -0.50 9.08 -3.53
CA ILE A 217 -1.91 8.80 -3.91
C ILE A 217 -1.99 7.96 -5.21
N GLY A 218 -0.85 7.57 -5.80
CA GLY A 218 -0.83 6.83 -7.07
C GLY A 218 -1.34 7.63 -8.28
N LYS A 219 -1.45 8.97 -8.14
CA LYS A 219 -1.87 9.88 -9.22
C LYS A 219 -0.72 10.34 -10.11
N LEU A 220 0.52 9.96 -9.78
CA LEU A 220 1.65 10.20 -10.65
C LEU A 220 1.58 9.19 -11.81
N LYS A 221 1.13 9.65 -12.97
CA LYS A 221 1.23 8.84 -14.19
C LYS A 221 2.67 8.91 -14.67
N VAL A 222 3.37 7.79 -14.58
CA VAL A 222 4.71 7.63 -15.19
C VAL A 222 4.53 7.44 -16.69
N VAL A 223 5.10 8.32 -17.49
CA VAL A 223 5.06 8.25 -18.97
C VAL A 223 6.37 7.65 -19.45
N TYR A 224 6.39 6.32 -19.63
CA TYR A 224 7.58 5.64 -20.14
C TYR A 224 7.81 5.94 -21.61
N GLN A 225 9.03 6.37 -21.94
CA GLN A 225 9.52 6.57 -23.30
C GLN A 225 10.98 6.14 -23.41
N ASP A 226 11.42 5.82 -24.61
CA ASP A 226 12.82 5.50 -24.86
C ASP A 226 13.61 6.82 -24.93
N ILE A 227 14.58 6.97 -24.04
CA ILE A 227 15.38 8.19 -23.89
C ILE A 227 16.88 7.87 -23.98
N ASN A 228 17.63 8.82 -24.54
CA ASN A 228 19.09 8.79 -24.51
C ASN A 228 19.58 9.49 -23.24
N MET A 229 20.16 8.75 -22.31
CA MET A 229 20.64 9.28 -21.04
C MET A 229 21.80 10.27 -21.22
N VAL A 230 22.64 10.11 -22.24
CA VAL A 230 23.72 11.08 -22.53
C VAL A 230 23.15 12.45 -22.78
N GLU A 231 22.19 12.59 -23.71
CA GLU A 231 21.53 13.86 -24.02
C GLU A 231 20.83 14.49 -22.81
N VAL A 232 20.22 13.65 -21.96
CA VAL A 232 19.55 14.12 -20.75
C VAL A 232 20.54 14.67 -19.73
N VAL A 233 21.65 13.96 -19.49
CA VAL A 233 22.69 14.39 -18.52
C VAL A 233 23.38 15.66 -19.02
N GLU A 234 23.79 15.68 -20.30
CA GLU A 234 24.43 16.87 -20.92
C GLU A 234 23.51 18.08 -20.86
N GLY A 235 22.28 17.96 -21.34
CA GLY A 235 21.33 19.08 -21.38
C GLY A 235 20.97 19.63 -19.99
N VAL A 236 20.89 18.77 -18.97
CA VAL A 236 20.67 19.26 -17.60
C VAL A 236 21.93 19.90 -17.04
N SER A 237 23.10 19.33 -17.25
CA SER A 237 24.38 19.88 -16.76
C SER A 237 24.69 21.24 -17.35
N GLU A 238 24.39 21.44 -18.63
CA GLU A 238 24.60 22.71 -19.34
C GLU A 238 23.81 23.86 -18.69
N ILE A 239 22.56 23.62 -18.28
CA ILE A 239 21.73 24.62 -17.58
C ILE A 239 22.41 25.11 -16.29
N PHE A 240 23.09 24.22 -15.58
CA PHE A 240 23.73 24.54 -14.30
C PHE A 240 25.13 25.13 -14.45
N THR A 241 25.76 25.07 -15.61
CA THR A 241 27.12 25.61 -15.83
C THR A 241 27.20 27.11 -15.52
N MET A 242 26.17 27.88 -15.93
CA MET A 242 26.11 29.30 -15.64
C MET A 242 25.94 29.58 -14.13
N VAL A 243 25.11 28.80 -13.43
CA VAL A 243 24.87 28.95 -11.99
C VAL A 243 26.11 28.56 -11.20
N ALA A 244 26.82 27.50 -11.59
CA ALA A 244 28.05 27.06 -10.97
C ALA A 244 29.19 28.09 -11.14
N SER A 245 29.28 28.73 -12.31
CA SER A 245 30.31 29.76 -12.58
C SER A 245 30.19 30.99 -11.66
N LEU A 246 28.97 31.33 -11.21
CA LEU A 246 28.77 32.42 -10.23
C LEU A 246 29.43 32.16 -8.86
N LYS A 247 29.64 30.87 -8.55
CA LYS A 247 30.38 30.43 -7.33
C LYS A 247 31.80 29.96 -7.64
N ASN A 248 32.33 30.26 -8.83
CA ASN A 248 33.63 29.73 -9.29
C ASN A 248 33.73 28.21 -9.27
N ILE A 249 32.60 27.49 -9.32
CA ILE A 249 32.53 26.02 -9.38
C ILE A 249 32.53 25.57 -10.84
N LYS A 250 33.38 24.59 -11.16
CA LYS A 250 33.45 24.01 -12.49
C LYS A 250 32.65 22.72 -12.54
N ILE A 251 31.71 22.61 -13.49
CA ILE A 251 31.02 21.36 -13.78
C ILE A 251 31.85 20.58 -14.81
N VAL A 252 32.24 19.36 -14.45
CA VAL A 252 32.96 18.43 -15.32
C VAL A 252 32.01 17.29 -15.67
N GLN A 253 31.83 17.03 -16.96
CA GLN A 253 31.02 15.94 -17.47
C GLN A 253 31.91 14.79 -17.85
N ASP A 254 31.64 13.60 -17.28
CA ASP A 254 32.27 12.32 -17.60
C ASP A 254 31.19 11.37 -18.10
N VAL A 255 30.84 11.55 -19.39
CA VAL A 255 29.78 10.81 -20.05
C VAL A 255 30.34 10.03 -21.23
N PRO A 256 29.83 8.80 -21.52
CA PRO A 256 30.27 8.04 -22.68
C PRO A 256 29.89 8.76 -23.98
N VAL A 257 30.67 8.50 -25.03
CA VAL A 257 30.39 9.03 -26.38
C VAL A 257 29.23 8.28 -27.04
N GLU A 258 28.97 7.06 -26.58
CA GLU A 258 27.92 6.19 -27.11
C GLU A 258 26.55 6.47 -26.45
N ASN A 259 25.48 6.20 -27.19
CA ASN A 259 24.13 6.35 -26.69
C ASN A 259 23.81 5.32 -25.61
N VAL A 260 23.38 5.77 -24.43
CA VAL A 260 22.86 4.93 -23.35
C VAL A 260 21.34 5.03 -23.34
N ALA A 261 20.68 4.05 -23.97
CA ALA A 261 19.24 4.01 -24.12
C ALA A 261 18.56 3.41 -22.88
N VAL A 262 17.60 4.13 -22.30
CA VAL A 262 16.77 3.64 -21.19
C VAL A 262 15.29 3.95 -21.43
N ARG A 263 14.41 3.11 -20.88
CA ARG A 263 12.97 3.33 -20.92
C ARG A 263 12.49 3.92 -19.60
N ALA A 264 12.28 5.23 -19.58
CA ALA A 264 11.93 5.97 -18.37
C ALA A 264 11.04 7.19 -18.68
N ASP A 265 10.58 7.86 -17.62
CA ASP A 265 9.93 9.15 -17.72
C ASP A 265 10.99 10.27 -17.71
N ILE A 266 11.16 10.96 -18.83
CA ILE A 266 12.21 11.97 -19.02
C ILE A 266 12.10 13.13 -18.02
N ASP A 267 10.89 13.56 -17.66
CA ASP A 267 10.70 14.68 -16.74
C ASP A 267 11.05 14.30 -15.30
N MET A 268 10.76 13.06 -14.92
CA MET A 268 11.21 12.50 -13.64
C MET A 268 12.73 12.39 -13.57
N ILE A 269 13.36 11.84 -14.59
CA ILE A 269 14.83 11.71 -14.64
C ILE A 269 15.50 13.08 -14.61
N LYS A 270 15.05 14.04 -15.44
CA LYS A 270 15.54 15.42 -15.41
C LYS A 270 15.40 16.05 -14.03
N THR A 271 14.29 15.78 -13.34
CA THR A 271 14.06 16.31 -11.99
C THR A 271 15.07 15.73 -10.98
N VAL A 272 15.37 14.43 -11.04
CA VAL A 272 16.36 13.79 -10.18
C VAL A 272 17.75 14.38 -10.42
N ILE A 273 18.19 14.44 -11.67
CA ILE A 273 19.53 14.96 -12.02
C ILE A 273 19.67 16.43 -11.62
N ARG A 274 18.65 17.28 -11.89
CA ARG A 274 18.63 18.68 -11.44
C ARG A 274 18.82 18.81 -9.92
N ASN A 275 18.11 18.00 -9.14
CA ASN A 275 18.21 18.02 -7.69
C ASN A 275 19.62 17.64 -7.21
N LEU A 276 20.23 16.62 -7.81
CA LEU A 276 21.58 16.18 -7.47
C LEU A 276 22.60 17.27 -7.80
N ILE A 277 22.59 17.83 -9.01
CA ILE A 277 23.52 18.88 -9.44
C ILE A 277 23.33 20.15 -8.60
N SER A 278 22.07 20.56 -8.37
CA SER A 278 21.76 21.73 -7.53
C SER A 278 22.29 21.58 -6.11
N ASN A 279 22.12 20.40 -5.50
CA ASN A 279 22.66 20.11 -4.17
C ASN A 279 24.20 20.13 -4.17
N ALA A 280 24.83 19.51 -5.15
CA ALA A 280 26.26 19.52 -5.30
C ALA A 280 26.82 20.95 -5.38
N ILE A 281 26.23 21.83 -6.21
CA ILE A 281 26.63 23.25 -6.31
C ILE A 281 26.38 24.02 -4.99
N LYS A 282 25.24 23.71 -4.32
CA LYS A 282 24.87 24.39 -3.07
C LYS A 282 25.88 24.12 -1.95
N PHE A 283 26.31 22.86 -1.83
CA PHE A 283 27.16 22.41 -0.71
C PHE A 283 28.66 22.37 -1.01
N SER A 284 29.05 22.49 -2.27
CA SER A 284 30.47 22.61 -2.67
C SER A 284 31.08 23.94 -2.26
N ASN A 285 32.39 23.90 -1.96
CA ASN A 285 33.20 25.08 -1.70
C ASN A 285 33.43 25.88 -2.99
N GLU A 286 33.68 27.20 -2.82
CA GLU A 286 34.08 28.08 -3.93
C GLU A 286 35.39 27.61 -4.57
N GLY A 287 35.46 27.59 -5.90
CA GLY A 287 36.66 27.16 -6.63
C GLY A 287 36.81 25.63 -6.78
N SER A 288 35.81 24.85 -6.32
CA SER A 288 35.81 23.39 -6.44
C SER A 288 35.26 22.89 -7.76
N GLU A 289 35.29 21.57 -7.96
CA GLU A 289 34.70 20.90 -9.12
C GLU A 289 33.51 19.99 -8.71
N VAL A 290 32.45 20.01 -9.52
CA VAL A 290 31.35 19.05 -9.46
C VAL A 290 31.45 18.16 -10.69
N VAL A 291 31.62 16.84 -10.46
CA VAL A 291 31.73 15.86 -11.53
C VAL A 291 30.39 15.15 -11.73
N VAL A 292 29.84 15.22 -12.93
CA VAL A 292 28.62 14.51 -13.32
C VAL A 292 29.02 13.40 -14.27
N SER A 293 28.84 12.15 -13.87
CA SER A 293 29.21 10.97 -14.65
C SER A 293 28.01 10.10 -14.99
N LEU A 294 28.09 9.44 -16.16
CA LEU A 294 27.16 8.44 -16.61
C LEU A 294 27.92 7.18 -16.99
N ALA A 295 27.57 6.04 -16.41
CA ALA A 295 28.11 4.73 -16.76
C ALA A 295 26.98 3.75 -17.09
N GLU A 296 27.28 2.72 -17.86
CA GLU A 296 26.39 1.58 -18.06
C GLU A 296 27.05 0.35 -17.43
N GLU A 297 26.38 -0.24 -16.44
CA GLU A 297 26.84 -1.45 -15.76
C GLU A 297 25.66 -2.43 -15.63
N ASP A 298 25.87 -3.68 -16.00
CA ASP A 298 24.89 -4.76 -15.92
C ASP A 298 23.51 -4.42 -16.55
N GLY A 299 23.50 -3.63 -17.65
CA GLY A 299 22.28 -3.21 -18.33
C GLY A 299 21.52 -2.09 -17.62
N MET A 300 22.14 -1.42 -16.66
CA MET A 300 21.60 -0.26 -15.96
C MET A 300 22.43 0.99 -16.26
N ALA A 301 21.75 2.12 -16.47
CA ALA A 301 22.41 3.42 -16.56
C ALA A 301 22.60 4.00 -15.15
N ILE A 302 23.84 4.26 -14.76
CA ILE A 302 24.21 4.82 -13.47
C ILE A 302 24.64 6.26 -13.67
N VAL A 303 23.88 7.19 -13.11
CA VAL A 303 24.24 8.63 -13.06
C VAL A 303 24.79 8.94 -11.68
N SER A 304 25.99 9.50 -11.61
CA SER A 304 26.62 9.92 -10.37
C SER A 304 26.93 11.42 -10.40
N VAL A 305 26.74 12.08 -9.29
CA VAL A 305 27.14 13.49 -9.08
C VAL A 305 28.04 13.52 -7.86
N LYS A 306 29.29 13.90 -8.07
CA LYS A 306 30.33 13.99 -7.02
C LYS A 306 30.65 15.45 -6.76
N ASP A 307 30.58 15.88 -5.53
CA ASP A 307 30.92 17.18 -5.00
C ASP A 307 32.18 17.12 -4.09
N SER A 308 32.72 18.29 -3.72
CA SER A 308 33.96 18.40 -2.93
C SER A 308 33.70 19.17 -1.64
#